data_c3eb208a122909db627851d678646214
#
_entry.id   c3eb208a122909db627851d678646214
#
_cell.length_a   1.000
_cell.length_b   1.000
_cell.length_c   1.000
_cell.angle_alpha   90.00
_cell.angle_beta   90.00
_cell.angle_gamma   90.00
#
_symmetry.space_group_name_H-M   'P 1'
#
loop_
_entity.id
_entity.type
_entity.pdbx_description
1 polymer ?
#
loop_
_entity_poly.entity_id
_entity_poly.type
_entity_poly.pdbx_seq_one_letter_code
_entity_poly.pdbx_strand_id
1 'polypeptide(L)'
;NVPVVTTEVNDLKSLEFAIVENVQRHDLNPLEEAQGYKRLIDEFSYDQEKVSKFIGKSRSYITNSLRLLTLPDDVIKLIETQKLSAGHAKILVGLENASFVSKKIVEKKLSVRQAENFVKIFKNKKQKITKTKNTNIIALELSISNKVGLNVDIQNSKRNKGKISFEYKDLDQLNRIIDIIKSNY
;
A
#
# COMPACT_ATOMS: atom_id res chain seq x y z
N ASN A 1 39.71 -36.64 -5.29
CA ASN A 1 38.73 -37.02 -6.29
C ASN A 1 37.35 -36.50 -5.83
N VAL A 2 36.77 -35.61 -6.62
CA VAL A 2 35.42 -35.12 -6.39
C VAL A 2 34.52 -35.80 -7.44
N PRO A 3 33.38 -36.40 -7.05
CA PRO A 3 32.44 -36.96 -8.01
C PRO A 3 31.84 -35.81 -8.82
N VAL A 4 31.93 -35.87 -10.13
CA VAL A 4 31.36 -34.87 -11.07
C VAL A 4 30.40 -35.58 -12.02
N VAL A 5 29.30 -34.93 -12.31
CA VAL A 5 28.37 -35.34 -13.35
C VAL A 5 28.51 -34.32 -14.50
N THR A 6 28.96 -34.81 -15.65
CA THR A 6 29.06 -33.99 -16.86
C THR A 6 27.77 -34.07 -17.64
N THR A 7 27.24 -32.91 -18.03
CA THR A 7 26.04 -32.84 -18.85
C THR A 7 26.32 -31.91 -20.03
N GLU A 8 26.02 -32.33 -21.24
CA GLU A 8 26.12 -31.49 -22.43
C GLU A 8 24.92 -30.53 -22.45
N VAL A 9 25.15 -29.27 -22.25
CA VAL A 9 24.17 -28.21 -22.30
C VAL A 9 24.69 -27.06 -23.17
N ASN A 10 23.82 -26.38 -23.88
CA ASN A 10 24.19 -25.14 -24.58
C ASN A 10 24.30 -24.00 -23.56
N ASP A 11 24.95 -22.88 -23.95
CA ASP A 11 25.21 -21.75 -23.08
C ASP A 11 23.93 -21.18 -22.45
N LEU A 12 22.83 -21.15 -23.24
CA LEU A 12 21.53 -20.65 -22.77
C LEU A 12 20.97 -21.52 -21.64
N LYS A 13 21.06 -22.84 -21.77
CA LYS A 13 20.59 -23.81 -20.79
C LYS A 13 21.49 -23.86 -19.54
N SER A 14 22.78 -23.60 -19.73
CA SER A 14 23.73 -23.46 -18.64
C SER A 14 23.42 -22.23 -17.80
N LEU A 15 23.12 -21.10 -18.44
CA LEU A 15 22.69 -19.85 -17.77
C LEU A 15 21.36 -20.04 -17.03
N GLU A 16 20.39 -20.74 -17.65
CA GLU A 16 19.13 -21.10 -17.02
C GLU A 16 19.35 -21.88 -15.70
N PHE A 17 20.16 -22.93 -15.75
CA PHE A 17 20.46 -23.71 -14.55
C PHE A 17 21.19 -22.91 -13.48
N ALA A 18 22.09 -22.01 -13.85
CA ALA A 18 22.81 -21.16 -12.93
C ALA A 18 21.87 -20.17 -12.22
N ILE A 19 20.89 -19.60 -12.93
CA ILE A 19 19.89 -18.71 -12.33
C ILE A 19 18.98 -19.49 -11.37
N VAL A 20 18.55 -20.68 -11.75
CA VAL A 20 17.68 -21.52 -10.92
C VAL A 20 18.39 -21.98 -9.66
N GLU A 21 19.61 -22.46 -9.78
CA GLU A 21 20.43 -22.86 -8.64
C GLU A 21 20.57 -21.68 -7.66
N ASN A 22 20.90 -20.50 -8.19
CA ASN A 22 21.02 -19.30 -7.37
C ASN A 22 19.69 -18.91 -6.70
N VAL A 23 18.55 -19.00 -7.41
CA VAL A 23 17.22 -18.66 -6.85
C VAL A 23 16.74 -19.70 -5.83
N GLN A 24 17.23 -20.93 -5.89
CA GLN A 24 16.88 -21.99 -4.92
C GLN A 24 17.71 -21.93 -3.63
N ARG A 25 18.65 -21.00 -3.51
CA ARG A 25 19.40 -20.82 -2.26
C ARG A 25 18.49 -20.35 -1.14
N HIS A 26 18.74 -20.85 0.07
CA HIS A 26 17.91 -20.57 1.25
C HIS A 26 18.13 -19.20 1.90
N ASP A 27 19.22 -18.52 1.55
CA ASP A 27 19.71 -17.28 2.17
C ASP A 27 19.42 -16.01 1.35
N LEU A 28 18.62 -16.13 0.28
CA LEU A 28 18.31 -15.00 -0.59
C LEU A 28 17.45 -13.94 0.09
N ASN A 29 17.80 -12.69 -0.18
CA ASN A 29 16.92 -11.56 0.09
C ASN A 29 15.68 -11.65 -0.84
N PRO A 30 14.47 -11.30 -0.35
CA PRO A 30 13.24 -11.28 -1.17
C PRO A 30 13.34 -10.49 -2.48
N LEU A 31 14.22 -9.49 -2.54
CA LEU A 31 14.47 -8.72 -3.77
C LEU A 31 15.36 -9.48 -4.76
N GLU A 32 16.39 -10.15 -4.28
CA GLU A 32 17.26 -11.00 -5.11
C GLU A 32 16.46 -12.15 -5.71
N GLU A 33 15.60 -12.77 -4.92
CA GLU A 33 14.67 -13.79 -5.39
C GLU A 33 13.75 -13.25 -6.51
N ALA A 34 13.17 -12.07 -6.31
CA ALA A 34 12.32 -11.40 -7.30
C ALA A 34 13.09 -11.04 -8.58
N GLN A 35 14.34 -10.58 -8.45
CA GLN A 35 15.22 -10.29 -9.59
C GLN A 35 15.55 -11.57 -10.38
N GLY A 36 15.81 -12.69 -9.70
CA GLY A 36 16.00 -13.99 -10.35
C GLY A 36 14.79 -14.42 -11.17
N TYR A 37 13.58 -14.27 -10.63
CA TYR A 37 12.35 -14.54 -11.38
C TYR A 37 12.16 -13.62 -12.58
N LYS A 38 12.49 -12.34 -12.41
CA LYS A 38 12.42 -11.38 -13.51
C LYS A 38 13.39 -11.75 -14.62
N ARG A 39 14.63 -12.14 -14.30
CA ARG A 39 15.60 -12.61 -15.28
C ARG A 39 15.13 -13.83 -16.07
N LEU A 40 14.51 -14.82 -15.41
CA LEU A 40 13.94 -15.99 -16.08
C LEU A 40 12.83 -15.59 -17.08
N ILE A 41 12.03 -14.57 -16.75
CA ILE A 41 10.99 -14.07 -17.66
C ILE A 41 11.62 -13.31 -18.82
N ASP A 42 12.53 -12.36 -18.55
CA ASP A 42 13.07 -11.44 -19.55
C ASP A 42 14.09 -12.14 -20.50
N GLU A 43 14.97 -13.01 -19.97
CA GLU A 43 16.03 -13.63 -20.74
C GLU A 43 15.58 -14.91 -21.47
N PHE A 44 14.63 -15.66 -20.86
CA PHE A 44 14.18 -16.95 -21.40
C PHE A 44 12.73 -16.92 -21.93
N SER A 45 12.06 -15.76 -21.91
CA SER A 45 10.68 -15.60 -22.34
C SER A 45 9.71 -16.56 -21.61
N TYR A 46 9.99 -16.82 -20.33
CA TYR A 46 9.10 -17.64 -19.50
C TYR A 46 7.91 -16.82 -19.03
N ASP A 47 6.75 -17.43 -19.03
CA ASP A 47 5.61 -16.87 -18.32
C ASP A 47 5.70 -17.19 -16.81
N GLN A 48 4.91 -16.49 -16.00
CA GLN A 48 4.93 -16.68 -14.55
C GLN A 48 4.49 -18.08 -14.12
N GLU A 49 3.71 -18.78 -14.93
CA GLU A 49 3.27 -20.14 -14.67
C GLU A 49 4.43 -21.12 -14.87
N LYS A 50 5.19 -20.96 -15.95
CA LYS A 50 6.39 -21.78 -16.22
C LYS A 50 7.44 -21.57 -15.14
N VAL A 51 7.70 -20.30 -14.74
CA VAL A 51 8.61 -20.01 -13.63
C VAL A 51 8.14 -20.68 -12.34
N SER A 52 6.83 -20.63 -12.03
CA SER A 52 6.28 -21.23 -10.82
C SER A 52 6.47 -22.75 -10.77
N LYS A 53 6.21 -23.43 -11.87
CA LYS A 53 6.42 -24.89 -12.01
C LYS A 53 7.91 -25.24 -11.88
N PHE A 54 8.78 -24.44 -12.49
CA PHE A 54 10.20 -24.68 -12.55
C PHE A 54 10.89 -24.50 -11.18
N ILE A 55 10.45 -23.48 -10.42
CA ILE A 55 10.97 -23.19 -9.08
C ILE A 55 10.27 -24.00 -7.98
N GLY A 56 9.11 -24.59 -8.26
CA GLY A 56 8.32 -25.32 -7.24
C GLY A 56 7.54 -24.40 -6.29
N LYS A 57 7.23 -23.16 -6.72
CA LYS A 57 6.41 -22.19 -5.96
C LYS A 57 5.06 -21.97 -6.64
N SER A 58 4.09 -21.42 -5.91
CA SER A 58 2.81 -21.05 -6.54
C SER A 58 2.98 -19.85 -7.48
N ARG A 59 2.14 -19.76 -8.53
CA ARG A 59 2.12 -18.60 -9.44
C ARG A 59 1.85 -17.30 -8.68
N SER A 60 0.99 -17.34 -7.67
CA SER A 60 0.70 -16.17 -6.83
C SER A 60 1.91 -15.73 -6.02
N TYR A 61 2.76 -16.66 -5.60
CA TYR A 61 4.02 -16.34 -4.95
C TYR A 61 4.96 -15.59 -5.88
N ILE A 62 5.18 -16.10 -7.10
CA ILE A 62 6.00 -15.46 -8.14
C ILE A 62 5.48 -14.05 -8.46
N THR A 63 4.16 -13.93 -8.70
CA THR A 63 3.52 -12.62 -8.97
C THR A 63 3.78 -11.63 -7.84
N ASN A 64 3.62 -12.04 -6.58
CA ASN A 64 3.84 -11.17 -5.43
C ASN A 64 5.31 -10.78 -5.25
N SER A 65 6.24 -11.69 -5.53
CA SER A 65 7.68 -11.40 -5.49
C SER A 65 8.05 -10.39 -6.58
N LEU A 66 7.61 -10.58 -7.81
CA LEU A 66 7.85 -9.63 -8.91
C LEU A 66 7.31 -8.21 -8.61
N ARG A 67 6.17 -8.12 -7.92
CA ARG A 67 5.59 -6.83 -7.52
C ARG A 67 6.47 -6.06 -6.52
N LEU A 68 7.35 -6.72 -5.77
CA LEU A 68 8.29 -6.03 -4.90
C LEU A 68 9.25 -5.11 -5.68
N LEU A 69 9.59 -5.49 -6.92
CA LEU A 69 10.46 -4.70 -7.80
C LEU A 69 9.78 -3.41 -8.33
N THR A 70 8.48 -3.26 -8.12
CA THR A 70 7.75 -2.03 -8.49
C THR A 70 7.71 -1.00 -7.36
N LEU A 71 8.32 -1.29 -6.22
CA LEU A 71 8.41 -0.37 -5.11
C LEU A 71 9.41 0.76 -5.41
N PRO A 72 9.23 1.95 -4.83
CA PRO A 72 10.20 3.04 -4.92
C PRO A 72 11.58 2.64 -4.35
N ASP A 73 12.66 3.21 -4.89
CA ASP A 73 14.04 2.88 -4.53
C ASP A 73 14.35 3.06 -3.04
N ASP A 74 13.76 4.06 -2.39
CA ASP A 74 13.93 4.29 -0.96
C ASP A 74 13.30 3.17 -0.11
N VAL A 75 12.20 2.57 -0.59
CA VAL A 75 11.57 1.40 0.06
C VAL A 75 12.42 0.14 -0.20
N ILE A 76 12.92 -0.03 -1.42
CA ILE A 76 13.82 -1.13 -1.78
C ILE A 76 15.04 -1.14 -0.85
N LYS A 77 15.70 0.00 -0.66
CA LYS A 77 16.84 0.14 0.27
C LYS A 77 16.49 -0.25 1.71
N LEU A 78 15.25 -0.01 2.17
CA LEU A 78 14.83 -0.43 3.51
C LEU A 78 14.63 -1.94 3.61
N ILE A 79 14.31 -2.62 2.52
CA ILE A 79 14.21 -4.09 2.47
C ILE A 79 15.61 -4.69 2.42
N GLU A 80 16.51 -4.18 1.57
CA GLU A 80 17.90 -4.62 1.46
C GLU A 80 18.65 -4.51 2.79
N THR A 81 18.44 -3.39 3.51
CA THR A 81 19.02 -3.18 4.85
C THR A 81 18.26 -3.88 5.97
N GLN A 82 17.31 -4.77 5.65
CA GLN A 82 16.49 -5.56 6.59
C GLN A 82 15.69 -4.71 7.61
N LYS A 83 15.54 -3.41 7.37
CA LYS A 83 14.68 -2.51 8.17
C LYS A 83 13.19 -2.77 7.91
N LEU A 84 12.86 -3.33 6.75
CA LEU A 84 11.53 -3.79 6.38
C LEU A 84 11.57 -5.26 5.98
N SER A 85 10.66 -6.05 6.52
CA SER A 85 10.50 -7.46 6.10
C SER A 85 9.70 -7.56 4.78
N ALA A 86 9.80 -8.73 4.10
CA ALA A 86 8.99 -9.05 2.93
C ALA A 86 7.48 -8.87 3.17
N GLY A 87 7.01 -9.16 4.39
CA GLY A 87 5.61 -8.96 4.79
C GLY A 87 5.20 -7.49 4.75
N HIS A 88 6.06 -6.59 5.27
CA HIS A 88 5.83 -5.14 5.18
C HIS A 88 5.88 -4.65 3.74
N ALA A 89 6.83 -5.14 2.93
CA ALA A 89 6.96 -4.78 1.53
C ALA A 89 5.71 -5.12 0.72
N LYS A 90 5.10 -6.30 0.92
CA LYS A 90 3.84 -6.71 0.26
C LYS A 90 2.69 -5.73 0.50
N ILE A 91 2.59 -5.16 1.70
CA ILE A 91 1.55 -4.20 2.05
C ILE A 91 1.74 -2.87 1.31
N LEU A 92 3.00 -2.51 1.02
CA LEU A 92 3.37 -1.25 0.38
C LEU A 92 3.19 -1.27 -1.15
N VAL A 93 3.16 -2.46 -1.75
CA VAL A 93 2.98 -2.60 -3.21
C VAL A 93 1.66 -1.99 -3.66
N GLY A 94 1.74 -1.11 -4.66
CA GLY A 94 0.58 -0.41 -5.23
C GLY A 94 0.04 0.74 -4.37
N LEU A 95 0.79 1.20 -3.36
CA LEU A 95 0.48 2.42 -2.62
C LEU A 95 1.17 3.62 -3.26
N GLU A 96 0.41 4.67 -3.60
CA GLU A 96 0.98 5.94 -4.09
C GLU A 96 1.96 6.59 -3.10
N ASN A 97 1.75 6.40 -1.81
CA ASN A 97 2.58 6.97 -0.74
C ASN A 97 3.42 5.89 -0.04
N ALA A 98 3.90 4.88 -0.78
CA ALA A 98 4.71 3.78 -0.23
C ALA A 98 5.91 4.28 0.58
N SER A 99 6.63 5.27 0.07
CA SER A 99 7.79 5.89 0.74
C SER A 99 7.45 6.54 2.08
N PHE A 100 6.33 7.24 2.18
CA PHE A 100 5.88 7.83 3.43
C PHE A 100 5.47 6.77 4.45
N VAL A 101 4.69 5.79 4.00
CA VAL A 101 4.19 4.70 4.86
C VAL A 101 5.34 3.83 5.35
N SER A 102 6.32 3.51 4.51
CA SER A 102 7.50 2.73 4.88
C SER A 102 8.32 3.39 5.99
N LYS A 103 8.56 4.71 5.89
CA LYS A 103 9.24 5.48 6.94
C LYS A 103 8.49 5.43 8.27
N LYS A 104 7.16 5.53 8.23
CA LYS A 104 6.32 5.43 9.45
C LYS A 104 6.31 4.03 10.06
N ILE A 105 6.36 2.97 9.24
CA ILE A 105 6.49 1.58 9.71
C ILE A 105 7.81 1.40 10.46
N VAL A 106 8.91 1.87 9.89
CA VAL A 106 10.25 1.76 10.49
C VAL A 106 10.35 2.62 11.75
N GLU A 107 9.92 3.89 11.71
CA GLU A 107 9.96 4.82 12.82
C GLU A 107 9.20 4.30 14.05
N LYS A 108 8.00 3.75 13.81
CA LYS A 108 7.14 3.23 14.88
C LYS A 108 7.36 1.75 15.19
N LYS A 109 8.30 1.09 14.53
CA LYS A 109 8.59 -0.36 14.67
C LYS A 109 7.31 -1.21 14.60
N LEU A 110 6.42 -0.92 13.64
CA LEU A 110 5.14 -1.60 13.51
C LEU A 110 5.36 -3.05 13.08
N SER A 111 4.58 -3.97 13.63
CA SER A 111 4.45 -5.32 13.09
C SER A 111 3.68 -5.32 11.77
N VAL A 112 3.76 -6.40 10.99
CA VAL A 112 3.05 -6.55 9.71
C VAL A 112 1.54 -6.29 9.87
N ARG A 113 0.90 -6.86 10.90
CA ARG A 113 -0.53 -6.64 11.20
C ARG A 113 -0.87 -5.20 11.56
N GLN A 114 0.01 -4.53 12.32
CA GLN A 114 -0.16 -3.12 12.65
C GLN A 114 0.02 -2.23 11.43
N ALA A 115 0.97 -2.56 10.56
CA ALA A 115 1.18 -1.86 9.29
C ALA A 115 -0.02 -2.01 8.34
N GLU A 116 -0.62 -3.21 8.24
CA GLU A 116 -1.86 -3.43 7.48
C GLU A 116 -3.01 -2.55 7.98
N ASN A 117 -3.23 -2.52 9.30
CA ASN A 117 -4.25 -1.68 9.92
C ASN A 117 -3.98 -0.19 9.68
N PHE A 118 -2.73 0.24 9.82
CA PHE A 118 -2.31 1.61 9.55
C PHE A 118 -2.62 2.02 8.10
N VAL A 119 -2.25 1.19 7.12
CA VAL A 119 -2.55 1.42 5.69
C VAL A 119 -4.06 1.45 5.44
N LYS A 120 -4.83 0.57 6.07
CA LYS A 120 -6.30 0.52 5.94
C LYS A 120 -6.96 1.81 6.43
N ILE A 121 -6.54 2.31 7.58
CA ILE A 121 -7.01 3.58 8.14
C ILE A 121 -6.60 4.74 7.23
N PHE A 122 -5.36 4.72 6.73
CA PHE A 122 -4.82 5.76 5.85
C PHE A 122 -5.56 5.84 4.52
N LYS A 123 -5.85 4.69 3.89
CA LYS A 123 -6.67 4.61 2.67
C LYS A 123 -8.10 5.10 2.90
N ASN A 124 -8.72 4.71 4.01
CA ASN A 124 -10.08 5.11 4.35
C ASN A 124 -10.18 6.63 4.62
N LYS A 125 -9.16 7.22 5.24
CA LYS A 125 -9.09 8.67 5.43
C LYS A 125 -8.99 9.41 4.10
N LYS A 126 -8.17 8.92 3.14
CA LYS A 126 -8.03 9.51 1.80
C LYS A 126 -9.34 9.42 1.00
N GLN A 127 -10.05 8.28 1.10
CA GLN A 127 -11.36 8.11 0.44
C GLN A 127 -12.46 9.02 1.01
N LYS A 128 -12.39 9.38 2.29
CA LYS A 128 -13.34 10.35 2.89
C LYS A 128 -13.09 11.79 2.41
N ILE A 129 -11.83 12.14 2.11
CA ILE A 129 -11.46 13.48 1.64
C ILE A 129 -11.76 13.66 0.14
N THR A 130 -11.72 12.59 -0.67
CA THR A 130 -11.94 12.63 -2.12
C THR A 130 -13.39 12.43 -2.56
N LYS A 131 -14.36 12.30 -1.66
CA LYS A 131 -15.75 12.49 -2.03
C LYS A 131 -15.93 13.97 -2.34
N THR A 132 -15.83 14.34 -3.61
CA THR A 132 -16.18 15.67 -4.13
C THR A 132 -17.55 16.04 -3.57
N LYS A 133 -17.55 16.94 -2.58
CA LYS A 133 -18.79 17.53 -2.08
C LYS A 133 -19.46 18.22 -3.27
N ASN A 134 -20.74 18.01 -3.43
CA ASN A 134 -21.53 18.73 -4.43
C ASN A 134 -21.36 20.23 -4.19
N THR A 135 -21.15 21.00 -5.26
CA THR A 135 -20.95 22.45 -5.21
C THR A 135 -22.05 23.16 -4.39
N ASN A 136 -23.28 22.66 -4.47
CA ASN A 136 -24.41 23.15 -3.69
C ASN A 136 -24.26 22.93 -2.18
N ILE A 137 -23.63 21.82 -1.78
CA ILE A 137 -23.37 21.51 -0.36
C ILE A 137 -22.27 22.44 0.18
N ILE A 138 -21.25 22.72 -0.61
CA ILE A 138 -20.18 23.67 -0.23
C ILE A 138 -20.74 25.08 -0.06
N ALA A 139 -21.61 25.51 -0.96
CA ALA A 139 -22.28 26.81 -0.85
C ALA A 139 -23.18 26.88 0.41
N LEU A 140 -23.87 25.79 0.74
CA LEU A 140 -24.72 25.71 1.93
C LEU A 140 -23.88 25.74 3.22
N GLU A 141 -22.74 25.00 3.25
CA GLU A 141 -21.79 25.03 4.37
C GLU A 141 -21.28 26.46 4.63
N LEU A 142 -20.84 27.14 3.57
CA LEU A 142 -20.37 28.52 3.65
C LEU A 142 -21.47 29.48 4.16
N SER A 143 -22.68 29.33 3.66
CA SER A 143 -23.83 30.15 4.08
C SER A 143 -24.14 29.96 5.56
N ILE A 144 -24.17 28.71 6.05
CA ILE A 144 -24.42 28.40 7.45
C ILE A 144 -23.24 28.83 8.32
N SER A 145 -22.01 28.56 7.89
CA SER A 145 -20.79 28.98 8.60
C SER A 145 -20.73 30.48 8.82
N ASN A 146 -21.09 31.28 7.82
CA ASN A 146 -21.13 32.73 7.91
C ASN A 146 -22.21 33.24 8.88
N LYS A 147 -23.36 32.54 8.97
CA LYS A 147 -24.44 32.93 9.89
C LYS A 147 -24.13 32.55 11.34
N VAL A 148 -23.54 31.40 11.55
CA VAL A 148 -23.28 30.83 12.90
C VAL A 148 -21.92 31.25 13.43
N GLY A 149 -20.98 31.65 12.56
CA GLY A 149 -19.60 32.02 12.91
C GLY A 149 -18.72 30.82 13.29
N LEU A 150 -19.10 29.61 12.90
CA LEU A 150 -18.40 28.36 13.21
C LEU A 150 -18.19 27.51 11.96
N ASN A 151 -17.21 26.64 11.98
CA ASN A 151 -17.01 25.66 10.90
C ASN A 151 -18.14 24.65 10.86
N VAL A 152 -18.77 24.51 9.70
CA VAL A 152 -19.87 23.58 9.45
C VAL A 152 -19.44 22.55 8.41
N ASP A 153 -19.63 21.28 8.71
CA ASP A 153 -19.41 20.17 7.79
C ASP A 153 -20.71 19.42 7.53
N ILE A 154 -21.12 19.37 6.26
CA ILE A 154 -22.33 18.68 5.82
C ILE A 154 -21.92 17.44 5.01
N GLN A 155 -22.26 16.26 5.52
CA GLN A 155 -22.06 14.99 4.85
C GLN A 155 -23.40 14.46 4.34
N ASN A 156 -23.60 14.48 3.03
CA ASN A 156 -24.80 13.92 2.41
C ASN A 156 -24.52 12.57 1.75
N SER A 157 -25.45 11.64 1.91
CA SER A 157 -25.43 10.30 1.30
C SER A 157 -26.30 10.30 0.04
N LYS A 158 -26.04 9.35 -0.88
CA LYS A 158 -26.84 9.14 -2.11
C LYS A 158 -28.35 8.90 -1.86
N ARG A 159 -28.75 8.58 -0.61
CA ARG A 159 -30.16 8.35 -0.21
C ARG A 159 -30.77 9.56 0.50
N ASN A 160 -30.23 10.78 0.30
CA ASN A 160 -30.65 12.01 0.98
C ASN A 160 -30.65 11.94 2.53
N LYS A 161 -29.86 11.01 3.09
CA LYS A 161 -29.55 10.95 4.52
C LYS A 161 -28.20 11.58 4.74
N GLY A 162 -28.05 12.39 5.77
CA GLY A 162 -26.79 13.06 6.01
C GLY A 162 -26.56 13.37 7.48
N LYS A 163 -25.42 14.01 7.73
CA LYS A 163 -25.01 14.51 9.04
C LYS A 163 -24.51 15.93 8.87
N ILE A 164 -24.97 16.84 9.72
CA ILE A 164 -24.40 18.17 9.87
C ILE A 164 -23.59 18.17 11.16
N SER A 165 -22.37 18.68 11.09
CA SER A 165 -21.45 18.77 12.23
C SER A 165 -21.00 20.21 12.39
N PHE A 166 -21.06 20.72 13.60
CA PHE A 166 -20.53 22.02 13.99
C PHE A 166 -19.26 21.80 14.82
N GLU A 167 -18.20 22.52 14.49
CA GLU A 167 -16.94 22.48 15.24
C GLU A 167 -16.92 23.70 16.18
N TYR A 168 -16.93 23.44 17.50
CA TYR A 168 -16.89 24.48 18.51
C TYR A 168 -15.65 24.28 19.42
N LYS A 169 -15.14 25.37 19.99
CA LYS A 169 -13.96 25.39 20.85
C LYS A 169 -14.26 25.54 22.33
N ASP A 170 -15.44 26.07 22.66
CA ASP A 170 -15.89 26.35 24.02
C ASP A 170 -17.40 26.14 24.18
N LEU A 171 -17.88 26.13 25.43
CA LEU A 171 -19.28 25.92 25.76
C LEU A 171 -20.18 27.10 25.35
N ASP A 172 -19.64 28.31 25.27
CA ASP A 172 -20.38 29.48 24.87
C ASP A 172 -20.78 29.40 23.39
N GLN A 173 -19.85 28.90 22.55
CA GLN A 173 -20.14 28.63 21.15
C GLN A 173 -21.19 27.50 21.01
N LEU A 174 -21.14 26.46 21.83
CA LEU A 174 -22.15 25.42 21.83
C LEU A 174 -23.53 25.97 22.22
N ASN A 175 -23.61 26.75 23.28
CA ASN A 175 -24.87 27.36 23.74
C ASN A 175 -25.46 28.26 22.65
N ARG A 176 -24.65 29.06 21.98
CA ARG A 176 -25.08 29.92 20.85
C ARG A 176 -25.72 29.09 19.72
N ILE A 177 -25.16 27.94 19.37
CA ILE A 177 -25.77 27.03 18.37
C ILE A 177 -27.12 26.52 18.86
N ILE A 178 -27.20 26.09 20.14
CA ILE A 178 -28.45 25.59 20.74
C ILE A 178 -29.53 26.68 20.71
N ASP A 179 -29.17 27.90 21.06
CA ASP A 179 -30.13 29.03 21.08
C ASP A 179 -30.63 29.39 19.66
N ILE A 180 -29.74 29.37 18.66
CA ILE A 180 -30.14 29.58 17.26
C ILE A 180 -31.10 28.46 16.80
N ILE A 181 -30.86 27.22 17.17
CA ILE A 181 -31.75 26.10 16.81
C ILE A 181 -33.10 26.25 17.53
N LYS A 182 -33.10 26.61 18.81
CA LYS A 182 -34.35 26.78 19.61
C LYS A 182 -35.17 27.99 19.19
N SER A 183 -34.54 29.09 18.77
CA SER A 183 -35.25 30.33 18.38
C SER A 183 -35.93 30.24 17.02
N ASN A 184 -35.65 29.24 16.23
CA ASN A 184 -36.28 29.02 14.92
C ASN A 184 -37.27 27.84 14.92
N TYR A 185 -37.65 27.36 16.09
CA TYR A 185 -38.68 26.35 16.32
C TYR A 185 -39.77 26.98 17.18
#